data_15be5da6c1edc629cdf1ccdc7af48389
#
_entry.id   15be5da6c1edc629cdf1ccdc7af48389
#
_cell.length_a   1.000
_cell.length_b   1.000
_cell.length_c   1.000
_cell.angle_alpha   90.00
_cell.angle_beta   90.00
_cell.angle_gamma   90.00
#
_symmetry.space_group_name_H-M   'P 1'
#
loop_
_entity.id
_entity.type
_entity.pdbx_description
1 polymer ?
#
loop_
_entity_poly.entity_id
_entity_poly.type
_entity_poly.pdbx_seq_one_letter_code
_entity_poly.pdbx_strand_id
1 'polypeptide(L)'
;MTLADRVMGRSEVVEESRWRRLVPTPKFAIVAGVAALVGYLALVPLGYLFWGTFFDAEGLEFGGFRRAYGNDRMGELLRNSLSFAIGAAALSLTVGTTLAYLNVRTAVPFKALFFAASIVPLIVPGILYTISWIFLASPDIGLLNSALEPIFGSAPLDIFTIWGMIWVEGLHSSPIVF
;
A
#
# COMPACT_ATOMS: atom_id res chain seq x y z
N MET A 1 67.40 2.02 -5.51
CA MET A 1 65.95 1.73 -5.63
C MET A 1 65.60 1.83 -7.09
N THR A 2 65.54 0.69 -7.76
CA THR A 2 65.40 0.57 -9.22
C THR A 2 63.91 0.70 -9.62
N LEU A 3 63.69 1.08 -10.87
CA LEU A 3 62.31 1.19 -11.46
C LEU A 3 61.52 -0.12 -11.31
N ALA A 4 62.21 -1.26 -11.27
CA ALA A 4 61.60 -2.59 -11.05
C ALA A 4 60.97 -2.72 -9.66
N ASP A 5 61.57 -2.15 -8.62
CA ASP A 5 61.05 -2.20 -7.23
C ASP A 5 59.77 -1.37 -7.08
N ARG A 6 59.60 -0.29 -7.87
CA ARG A 6 58.38 0.53 -7.87
C ARG A 6 57.21 -0.15 -8.61
N VAL A 7 57.53 -0.91 -9.63
CA VAL A 7 56.48 -1.61 -10.40
C VAL A 7 55.95 -2.84 -9.64
N MET A 8 56.86 -3.60 -9.01
CA MET A 8 56.44 -4.76 -8.21
C MET A 8 55.63 -4.38 -6.95
N GLY A 9 56.09 -3.35 -6.20
CA GLY A 9 55.31 -2.88 -5.04
C GLY A 9 53.93 -2.31 -5.40
N ARG A 10 53.76 -1.82 -6.63
CA ARG A 10 52.47 -1.29 -7.08
C ARG A 10 51.50 -2.39 -7.50
N SER A 11 52.02 -3.50 -8.03
CA SER A 11 51.19 -4.68 -8.36
C SER A 11 50.68 -5.42 -7.13
N GLU A 12 51.52 -5.56 -6.09
CA GLU A 12 51.09 -6.23 -4.85
C GLU A 12 50.02 -5.43 -4.09
N VAL A 13 50.20 -4.09 -4.01
CA VAL A 13 49.20 -3.20 -3.35
C VAL A 13 47.85 -3.20 -4.06
N VAL A 14 47.86 -3.29 -5.40
CA VAL A 14 46.62 -3.34 -6.18
C VAL A 14 45.91 -4.69 -6.06
N GLU A 15 46.67 -5.78 -5.94
CA GLU A 15 46.12 -7.13 -5.83
C GLU A 15 45.52 -7.36 -4.42
N GLU A 16 46.21 -6.91 -3.38
CA GLU A 16 45.71 -6.97 -1.99
C GLU A 16 44.44 -6.14 -1.77
N SER A 17 44.30 -5.02 -2.50
CA SER A 17 43.10 -4.17 -2.45
C SER A 17 41.88 -4.81 -3.13
N ARG A 18 42.13 -5.71 -4.08
CA ARG A 18 41.07 -6.44 -4.81
C ARG A 18 40.48 -7.57 -3.97
N TRP A 19 41.31 -8.31 -3.24
CA TRP A 19 40.87 -9.40 -2.37
C TRP A 19 40.16 -8.91 -1.12
N ARG A 20 40.53 -7.75 -0.58
CA ARG A 20 39.81 -7.13 0.57
C ARG A 20 38.39 -6.73 0.27
N ARG A 21 38.01 -6.56 -1.00
CA ARG A 21 36.62 -6.26 -1.40
C ARG A 21 35.73 -7.51 -1.47
N LEU A 22 36.31 -8.69 -1.44
CA LEU A 22 35.58 -9.95 -1.51
C LEU A 22 35.30 -10.54 -0.11
N VAL A 23 35.90 -10.00 0.94
CA VAL A 23 35.54 -10.41 2.31
C VAL A 23 34.27 -9.68 2.72
N PRO A 24 33.16 -10.38 2.92
CA PRO A 24 31.93 -9.74 3.34
C PRO A 24 32.14 -9.08 4.70
N THR A 25 32.04 -7.76 4.74
CA THR A 25 32.05 -7.03 6.01
C THR A 25 30.92 -7.56 6.89
N PRO A 26 31.09 -7.60 8.25
CA PRO A 26 30.02 -8.07 9.14
C PRO A 26 28.66 -7.42 8.86
N LYS A 27 28.66 -6.15 8.45
CA LYS A 27 27.46 -5.43 8.00
C LYS A 27 26.82 -6.07 6.77
N PHE A 28 27.64 -6.46 5.78
CA PHE A 28 27.14 -7.12 4.56
C PHE A 28 26.54 -8.48 4.88
N ALA A 29 27.18 -9.27 5.75
CA ALA A 29 26.66 -10.57 6.16
C ALA A 29 25.30 -10.45 6.88
N ILE A 30 25.15 -9.45 7.76
CA ILE A 30 23.88 -9.18 8.44
C ILE A 30 22.79 -8.75 7.43
N VAL A 31 23.10 -7.80 6.56
CA VAL A 31 22.15 -7.33 5.55
C VAL A 31 21.74 -8.46 4.59
N ALA A 32 22.71 -9.25 4.13
CA ALA A 32 22.44 -10.40 3.27
C ALA A 32 21.61 -11.47 3.98
N GLY A 33 21.89 -11.74 5.26
CA GLY A 33 21.12 -12.68 6.08
C GLY A 33 19.66 -12.23 6.26
N VAL A 34 19.46 -10.95 6.59
CA VAL A 34 18.11 -10.38 6.73
C VAL A 34 17.39 -10.38 5.37
N ALA A 35 18.06 -9.98 4.30
CA ALA A 35 17.47 -10.00 2.95
C ALA A 35 17.11 -11.43 2.51
N ALA A 36 17.96 -12.41 2.78
CA ALA A 36 17.68 -13.81 2.50
C ALA A 36 16.49 -14.34 3.32
N LEU A 37 16.40 -13.99 4.60
CA LEU A 37 15.28 -14.36 5.46
C LEU A 37 13.96 -13.76 4.95
N VAL A 38 13.94 -12.46 4.66
CA VAL A 38 12.76 -11.78 4.12
C VAL A 38 12.39 -12.36 2.75
N GLY A 39 13.40 -12.59 1.89
CA GLY A 39 13.20 -13.24 0.60
C GLY A 39 12.59 -14.64 0.74
N TYR A 40 13.10 -15.45 1.65
CA TYR A 40 12.56 -16.78 1.95
C TYR A 40 11.10 -16.71 2.40
N LEU A 41 10.80 -15.85 3.39
CA LEU A 41 9.44 -15.67 3.92
C LEU A 41 8.45 -15.15 2.88
N ALA A 42 8.90 -14.37 1.90
CA ALA A 42 8.07 -13.86 0.82
C ALA A 42 7.94 -14.85 -0.36
N LEU A 43 9.06 -15.42 -0.82
CA LEU A 43 9.09 -16.24 -2.04
C LEU A 43 8.56 -17.66 -1.85
N VAL A 44 8.73 -18.24 -0.65
CA VAL A 44 8.26 -19.61 -0.39
C VAL A 44 6.74 -19.71 -0.45
N PRO A 45 5.95 -18.86 0.25
CA PRO A 45 4.49 -18.89 0.12
C PRO A 45 4.03 -18.59 -1.32
N LEU A 46 4.68 -17.64 -1.99
CA LEU A 46 4.40 -17.33 -3.40
C LEU A 46 4.66 -18.53 -4.30
N GLY A 47 5.77 -19.26 -4.10
CA GLY A 47 6.09 -20.47 -4.82
C GLY A 47 5.05 -21.57 -4.61
N TYR A 48 4.61 -21.77 -3.36
CA TYR A 48 3.52 -22.71 -3.05
C TYR A 48 2.20 -22.31 -3.70
N LEU A 49 1.84 -21.03 -3.65
CA LEU A 49 0.63 -20.52 -4.32
C LEU A 49 0.72 -20.72 -5.84
N PHE A 50 1.86 -20.38 -6.43
CA PHE A 50 2.08 -20.57 -7.86
C PHE A 50 1.98 -22.05 -8.24
N TRP A 51 2.68 -22.93 -7.50
CA TRP A 51 2.62 -24.36 -7.73
C TRP A 51 1.18 -24.88 -7.60
N GLY A 52 0.49 -24.62 -6.49
CA GLY A 52 -0.88 -25.06 -6.26
C GLY A 52 -1.94 -24.45 -7.19
N THR A 53 -1.58 -23.35 -7.91
CA THR A 53 -2.46 -22.75 -8.91
C THR A 53 -2.42 -23.52 -10.24
N PHE A 54 -1.25 -24.07 -10.60
CA PHE A 54 -1.02 -24.71 -11.90
C PHE A 54 -0.86 -26.22 -11.85
N PHE A 55 -0.56 -26.78 -10.67
CA PHE A 55 -0.29 -28.21 -10.51
C PHE A 55 -1.17 -28.80 -9.42
N ASP A 56 -1.82 -29.92 -9.74
CA ASP A 56 -2.52 -30.80 -8.80
C ASP A 56 -1.83 -32.17 -8.77
N ALA A 57 -2.33 -33.10 -7.93
CA ALA A 57 -1.81 -34.46 -7.82
C ALA A 57 -1.76 -35.24 -9.15
N GLU A 58 -2.58 -34.85 -10.12
CA GLU A 58 -2.68 -35.48 -11.44
C GLU A 58 -1.91 -34.76 -12.57
N GLY A 59 -1.23 -33.62 -12.26
CA GLY A 59 -0.44 -32.84 -13.21
C GLY A 59 -0.87 -31.39 -13.38
N LEU A 60 -0.76 -30.85 -14.60
CA LEU A 60 -1.16 -29.48 -14.94
C LEU A 60 -2.70 -29.37 -14.95
N GLU A 61 -3.25 -28.56 -14.04
CA GLU A 61 -4.69 -28.29 -13.95
C GLU A 61 -4.99 -26.80 -14.06
N PHE A 62 -5.89 -26.46 -15.00
CA PHE A 62 -6.45 -25.09 -15.14
C PHE A 62 -7.87 -24.96 -14.59
N GLY A 63 -8.35 -25.98 -13.88
CA GLY A 63 -9.70 -26.00 -13.31
C GLY A 63 -9.95 -24.90 -12.31
N GLY A 64 -8.93 -24.49 -11.57
CA GLY A 64 -8.98 -23.35 -10.66
C GLY A 64 -9.33 -22.04 -11.39
N PHE A 65 -8.65 -21.77 -12.51
CA PHE A 65 -8.95 -20.61 -13.37
C PHE A 65 -10.35 -20.68 -13.96
N ARG A 66 -10.77 -21.87 -14.45
CA ARG A 66 -12.10 -22.06 -15.02
C ARG A 66 -13.19 -21.82 -13.97
N ARG A 67 -13.00 -22.27 -12.73
CA ARG A 67 -13.92 -22.02 -11.60
C ARG A 67 -13.95 -20.55 -11.21
N ALA A 68 -12.80 -19.88 -11.16
CA ALA A 68 -12.70 -18.47 -10.79
C ALA A 68 -13.31 -17.55 -11.85
N TYR A 69 -12.92 -17.72 -13.12
CA TYR A 69 -13.34 -16.84 -14.22
C TYR A 69 -14.63 -17.27 -14.91
N GLY A 70 -15.05 -18.54 -14.77
CA GLY A 70 -16.33 -19.03 -15.30
C GLY A 70 -17.51 -18.80 -14.36
N ASN A 71 -17.33 -18.06 -13.25
CA ASN A 71 -18.40 -17.71 -12.34
C ASN A 71 -19.28 -16.62 -12.97
N ASP A 72 -20.60 -16.81 -12.99
CA ASP A 72 -21.59 -15.86 -13.54
C ASP A 72 -21.51 -14.47 -12.87
N ARG A 73 -20.99 -14.40 -11.63
CA ARG A 73 -20.79 -13.16 -10.88
C ARG A 73 -19.49 -12.42 -11.21
N MET A 74 -18.61 -12.98 -12.04
CA MET A 74 -17.29 -12.36 -12.33
C MET A 74 -17.46 -10.96 -12.92
N GLY A 75 -18.39 -10.77 -13.83
CA GLY A 75 -18.68 -9.46 -14.43
C GLY A 75 -19.14 -8.42 -13.40
N GLU A 76 -19.96 -8.83 -12.44
CA GLU A 76 -20.43 -7.98 -11.35
C GLU A 76 -19.26 -7.63 -10.39
N LEU A 77 -18.47 -8.60 -10.00
CA LEU A 77 -17.31 -8.39 -9.14
C LEU A 77 -16.29 -7.44 -9.78
N LEU A 78 -15.97 -7.64 -11.06
CA LEU A 78 -15.07 -6.74 -11.80
C LEU A 78 -15.62 -5.32 -11.89
N ARG A 79 -16.90 -5.18 -12.22
CA ARG A 79 -17.55 -3.86 -12.27
C ARG A 79 -17.50 -3.16 -10.91
N ASN A 80 -17.84 -3.86 -9.83
CA ASN A 80 -17.83 -3.29 -8.49
C ASN A 80 -16.42 -2.91 -8.04
N SER A 81 -15.43 -3.77 -8.29
CA SER A 81 -14.02 -3.49 -7.97
C SER A 81 -13.49 -2.29 -8.77
N LEU A 82 -13.83 -2.21 -10.07
CA LEU A 82 -13.39 -1.11 -10.92
C LEU A 82 -14.08 0.21 -10.53
N SER A 83 -15.38 0.17 -10.25
CA SER A 83 -16.13 1.34 -9.77
C SER A 83 -15.59 1.85 -8.44
N PHE A 84 -15.27 0.95 -7.50
CA PHE A 84 -14.66 1.29 -6.24
C PHE A 84 -13.26 1.92 -6.45
N ALA A 85 -12.39 1.29 -7.23
CA ALA A 85 -11.04 1.78 -7.47
C ALA A 85 -11.03 3.16 -8.14
N ILE A 86 -11.84 3.35 -9.20
CA ILE A 86 -11.93 4.63 -9.90
C ILE A 86 -12.54 5.70 -8.99
N GLY A 87 -13.60 5.37 -8.26
CA GLY A 87 -14.27 6.30 -7.35
C GLY A 87 -13.34 6.76 -6.22
N ALA A 88 -12.66 5.83 -5.56
CA ALA A 88 -11.71 6.13 -4.50
C ALA A 88 -10.52 6.95 -5.02
N ALA A 89 -9.96 6.61 -6.18
CA ALA A 89 -8.89 7.37 -6.79
C ALA A 89 -9.33 8.80 -7.17
N ALA A 90 -10.51 8.96 -7.78
CA ALA A 90 -11.03 10.27 -8.15
C ALA A 90 -11.27 11.16 -6.92
N LEU A 91 -11.84 10.60 -5.84
CA LEU A 91 -12.04 11.32 -4.59
C LEU A 91 -10.70 11.70 -3.94
N SER A 92 -9.77 10.76 -3.85
CA SER A 92 -8.42 10.97 -3.31
C SER A 92 -7.67 12.07 -4.06
N LEU A 93 -7.68 12.01 -5.40
CA LEU A 93 -7.08 13.04 -6.26
C LEU A 93 -7.72 14.42 -6.03
N THR A 94 -9.04 14.48 -5.99
CA THR A 94 -9.77 15.74 -5.80
C THR A 94 -9.45 16.35 -4.44
N VAL A 95 -9.57 15.58 -3.36
CA VAL A 95 -9.32 16.05 -1.99
C VAL A 95 -7.85 16.40 -1.81
N GLY A 96 -6.93 15.48 -2.15
CA GLY A 96 -5.50 15.69 -1.99
C GLY A 96 -4.98 16.89 -2.77
N THR A 97 -5.36 17.01 -4.06
CA THR A 97 -4.95 18.15 -4.90
C THR A 97 -5.54 19.47 -4.36
N THR A 98 -6.81 19.47 -3.91
CA THR A 98 -7.45 20.67 -3.33
C THR A 98 -6.73 21.10 -2.07
N LEU A 99 -6.42 20.17 -1.16
CA LEU A 99 -5.69 20.47 0.07
C LEU A 99 -4.27 20.95 -0.24
N ALA A 100 -3.56 20.34 -1.18
CA ALA A 100 -2.25 20.76 -1.63
C ALA A 100 -2.29 22.19 -2.21
N TYR A 101 -3.25 22.47 -3.08
CA TYR A 101 -3.46 23.80 -3.65
C TYR A 101 -3.72 24.86 -2.57
N LEU A 102 -4.63 24.56 -1.65
CA LEU A 102 -4.94 25.47 -0.54
C LEU A 102 -3.71 25.75 0.33
N ASN A 103 -2.93 24.74 0.65
CA ASN A 103 -1.73 24.89 1.48
C ASN A 103 -0.59 25.64 0.78
N VAL A 104 -0.38 25.42 -0.52
CA VAL A 104 0.78 25.96 -1.25
C VAL A 104 0.46 27.30 -1.91
N ARG A 105 -0.69 27.41 -2.55
CA ARG A 105 -1.03 28.53 -3.46
C ARG A 105 -1.92 29.59 -2.85
N THR A 106 -2.50 29.37 -1.67
CA THR A 106 -3.43 30.32 -1.07
C THR A 106 -2.96 30.81 0.30
N ALA A 107 -3.47 31.93 0.73
CA ALA A 107 -3.21 32.50 2.05
C ALA A 107 -4.36 32.14 3.04
N VAL A 108 -4.78 30.85 3.05
CA VAL A 108 -5.85 30.41 3.95
C VAL A 108 -5.44 30.59 5.42
N PRO A 109 -6.36 31.01 6.28
CA PRO A 109 -6.15 30.97 7.72
C PRO A 109 -6.01 29.50 8.17
N PHE A 110 -5.25 29.28 9.24
CA PHE A 110 -5.04 27.93 9.81
C PHE A 110 -4.33 26.91 8.88
N LYS A 111 -3.39 27.34 8.05
CA LYS A 111 -2.58 26.45 7.18
C LYS A 111 -2.01 25.23 7.92
N ALA A 112 -1.52 25.42 9.15
CA ALA A 112 -0.97 24.34 9.95
C ALA A 112 -2.02 23.28 10.29
N LEU A 113 -3.29 23.65 10.49
CA LEU A 113 -4.38 22.71 10.72
C LEU A 113 -4.71 21.91 9.47
N PHE A 114 -4.77 22.55 8.30
CA PHE A 114 -5.01 21.86 7.03
C PHE A 114 -3.87 20.89 6.70
N PHE A 115 -2.62 21.31 6.94
CA PHE A 115 -1.46 20.45 6.77
C PHE A 115 -1.51 19.24 7.72
N ALA A 116 -1.78 19.48 9.01
CA ALA A 116 -1.93 18.40 9.98
C ALA A 116 -3.07 17.45 9.61
N ALA A 117 -4.24 17.97 9.23
CA ALA A 117 -5.38 17.18 8.80
C ALA A 117 -5.08 16.32 7.56
N SER A 118 -4.24 16.82 6.66
CA SER A 118 -3.80 16.07 5.48
C SER A 118 -2.90 14.88 5.81
N ILE A 119 -2.13 14.93 6.91
CA ILE A 119 -1.17 13.87 7.29
C ILE A 119 -1.78 12.85 8.25
N VAL A 120 -2.76 13.26 9.07
CA VAL A 120 -3.36 12.39 10.10
C VAL A 120 -3.84 11.03 9.53
N PRO A 121 -4.55 10.95 8.39
CA PRO A 121 -4.97 9.65 7.85
C PRO A 121 -3.81 8.73 7.49
N LEU A 122 -2.63 9.26 7.16
CA LEU A 122 -1.44 8.47 6.83
C LEU A 122 -0.83 7.78 8.05
N ILE A 123 -0.97 8.40 9.24
CA ILE A 123 -0.41 7.89 10.50
C ILE A 123 -1.33 6.84 11.11
N VAL A 124 -2.64 6.94 10.87
CA VAL A 124 -3.64 6.02 11.42
C VAL A 124 -3.66 4.73 10.61
N PRO A 125 -3.46 3.55 11.21
CA PRO A 125 -3.63 2.28 10.51
C PRO A 125 -5.01 2.18 9.85
N GLY A 126 -5.04 1.73 8.58
CA GLY A 126 -6.28 1.72 7.78
C GLY A 126 -7.45 0.99 8.44
N ILE A 127 -7.17 -0.08 9.19
CA ILE A 127 -8.21 -0.81 9.93
C ILE A 127 -8.86 0.06 11.02
N LEU A 128 -8.08 0.84 11.76
CA LEU A 128 -8.62 1.74 12.80
C LEU A 128 -9.37 2.90 12.16
N TYR A 129 -8.88 3.40 11.03
CA TYR A 129 -9.56 4.43 10.25
C TYR A 129 -10.94 3.96 9.79
N THR A 130 -11.02 2.75 9.22
CA THR A 130 -12.28 2.13 8.77
C THR A 130 -13.25 1.91 9.94
N ILE A 131 -12.77 1.36 11.06
CA ILE A 131 -13.59 1.16 12.26
C ILE A 131 -14.13 2.49 12.79
N SER A 132 -13.33 3.56 12.76
CA SER A 132 -13.79 4.89 13.18
C SER A 132 -14.95 5.40 12.31
N TRP A 133 -14.90 5.17 10.99
CA TRP A 133 -16.01 5.49 10.10
C TRP A 133 -17.24 4.62 10.33
N ILE A 134 -17.07 3.34 10.74
CA ILE A 134 -18.20 2.49 11.16
C ILE A 134 -18.93 3.13 12.35
N PHE A 135 -18.20 3.56 13.38
CA PHE A 135 -18.81 4.25 14.53
C PHE A 135 -19.40 5.62 14.19
N LEU A 136 -18.91 6.28 13.14
CA LEU A 136 -19.41 7.58 12.73
C LEU A 136 -20.64 7.47 11.82
N ALA A 137 -20.63 6.61 10.82
CA ALA A 137 -21.58 6.65 9.71
C ALA A 137 -22.27 5.30 9.41
N SER A 138 -22.27 4.35 10.35
CA SER A 138 -23.09 3.14 10.23
C SER A 138 -24.58 3.49 10.36
N PRO A 139 -25.46 2.84 9.57
CA PRO A 139 -26.90 3.01 9.72
C PRO A 139 -27.43 2.70 11.12
N ASP A 140 -26.87 1.66 11.76
CA ASP A 140 -27.40 1.13 13.02
C ASP A 140 -26.83 1.81 14.27
N ILE A 141 -25.54 2.16 14.26
CA ILE A 141 -24.81 2.64 15.43
C ILE A 141 -24.06 3.96 15.19
N GLY A 142 -24.21 4.56 14.00
CA GLY A 142 -23.45 5.74 13.60
C GLY A 142 -23.81 6.98 14.38
N LEU A 143 -22.82 7.58 15.02
CA LEU A 143 -23.01 8.83 15.80
C LEU A 143 -23.54 9.97 14.93
N LEU A 144 -23.05 10.09 13.69
CA LEU A 144 -23.54 11.10 12.73
C LEU A 144 -24.99 10.82 12.33
N ASN A 145 -25.36 9.57 12.12
CA ASN A 145 -26.73 9.20 11.81
C ASN A 145 -27.67 9.53 12.97
N SER A 146 -27.28 9.25 14.21
CA SER A 146 -28.07 9.61 15.39
C SER A 146 -28.27 11.13 15.52
N ALA A 147 -27.27 11.92 15.12
CA ALA A 147 -27.37 13.39 15.10
C ALA A 147 -28.22 13.92 13.93
N LEU A 148 -28.25 13.20 12.79
CA LEU A 148 -28.96 13.61 11.58
C LEU A 148 -30.40 13.08 11.54
N GLU A 149 -30.71 12.01 12.26
CA GLU A 149 -32.04 11.40 12.29
C GLU A 149 -33.18 12.39 12.66
N PRO A 150 -33.02 13.30 13.64
CA PRO A 150 -34.05 14.31 13.93
C PRO A 150 -34.36 15.26 12.74
N ILE A 151 -33.42 15.41 11.82
CA ILE A 151 -33.52 16.33 10.68
C ILE A 151 -34.09 15.60 9.45
N PHE A 152 -33.61 14.38 9.18
CA PHE A 152 -33.93 13.63 7.97
C PHE A 152 -34.98 12.53 8.18
N GLY A 153 -35.34 12.23 9.41
CA GLY A 153 -36.31 11.17 9.77
C GLY A 153 -35.80 9.74 9.51
N SER A 154 -34.52 9.59 9.14
CA SER A 154 -33.87 8.30 8.87
C SER A 154 -32.35 8.44 8.98
N ALA A 155 -31.62 7.33 9.00
CA ALA A 155 -30.17 7.30 8.93
C ALA A 155 -29.72 7.52 7.47
N PRO A 156 -29.27 8.72 7.08
CA PRO A 156 -28.95 9.02 5.68
C PRO A 156 -27.59 8.48 5.23
N LEU A 157 -26.70 8.13 6.16
CA LEU A 157 -25.36 7.67 5.85
C LEU A 157 -25.27 6.16 5.96
N ASP A 158 -24.68 5.52 4.95
CA ASP A 158 -24.40 4.09 4.96
C ASP A 158 -23.03 3.82 4.34
N ILE A 159 -22.06 3.50 5.19
CA ILE A 159 -20.69 3.20 4.78
C ILE A 159 -20.53 1.81 4.18
N PHE A 160 -21.51 0.91 4.32
CA PHE A 160 -21.46 -0.44 3.78
C PHE A 160 -21.87 -0.48 2.29
N THR A 161 -22.31 0.66 1.76
CA THR A 161 -22.53 0.83 0.32
C THR A 161 -21.20 1.06 -0.42
N ILE A 162 -21.22 0.86 -1.75
CA ILE A 162 -20.05 1.15 -2.59
C ILE A 162 -19.63 2.63 -2.48
N TRP A 163 -20.57 3.53 -2.32
CA TRP A 163 -20.31 4.97 -2.14
C TRP A 163 -19.68 5.27 -0.78
N GLY A 164 -20.15 4.61 0.28
CA GLY A 164 -19.56 4.72 1.61
C GLY A 164 -18.12 4.18 1.63
N MET A 165 -17.87 3.05 0.99
CA MET A 165 -16.51 2.49 0.86
C MET A 165 -15.59 3.42 0.05
N ILE A 166 -16.08 3.99 -1.08
CA ILE A 166 -15.34 4.99 -1.87
C ILE A 166 -14.99 6.21 -1.01
N TRP A 167 -15.93 6.68 -0.20
CA TRP A 167 -15.72 7.81 0.69
C TRP A 167 -14.60 7.53 1.70
N VAL A 168 -14.68 6.43 2.41
CA VAL A 168 -13.68 6.04 3.42
C VAL A 168 -12.29 5.87 2.82
N GLU A 169 -12.18 5.10 1.74
CA GLU A 169 -10.91 4.81 1.09
C GLU A 169 -10.33 6.04 0.39
N GLY A 170 -11.16 6.83 -0.29
CA GLY A 170 -10.72 8.04 -0.98
C GLY A 170 -10.16 9.10 -0.03
N LEU A 171 -10.78 9.27 1.14
CA LEU A 171 -10.26 10.16 2.17
C LEU A 171 -8.99 9.61 2.83
N HIS A 172 -8.94 8.29 3.09
CA HIS A 172 -7.76 7.64 3.66
C HIS A 172 -6.53 7.76 2.76
N SER A 173 -6.73 7.62 1.45
CA SER A 173 -5.66 7.68 0.44
C SER A 173 -5.30 9.11 0.02
N SER A 174 -6.09 10.13 0.39
CA SER A 174 -5.86 11.52 -0.03
C SER A 174 -4.49 12.11 0.37
N PRO A 175 -3.85 11.73 1.50
CA PRO A 175 -2.51 12.20 1.84
C PRO A 175 -1.41 11.76 0.86
N ILE A 176 -1.62 10.66 0.14
CA ILE A 176 -0.66 10.16 -0.86
C ILE A 176 -0.56 11.12 -2.06
N VAL A 177 -1.65 11.85 -2.31
CA VAL A 177 -1.77 12.83 -3.40
C VAL A 177 -1.37 14.24 -2.96
N PHE A 178 -1.52 14.55 -1.65
CA PHE A 178 -1.17 15.82 -1.03
C PHE A 178 0.33 16.10 -1.07
#